data_466fee2ddb09021255a976ddef93eaa4
#
_entry.id   466fee2ddb09021255a976ddef93eaa4
#
_cell.length_a   1.000
_cell.length_b   1.000
_cell.length_c   1.000
_cell.angle_alpha   90.00
_cell.angle_beta   90.00
_cell.angle_gamma   90.00
#
_symmetry.space_group_name_H-M   'P 1'
#
loop_
_entity.id
_entity.type
_entity.pdbx_description
1 polymer ?
#
loop_
_entity_poly.entity_id
_entity_poly.type
_entity_poly.pdbx_seq_one_letter_code
_entity_poly.pdbx_strand_id
1 'polypeptide(L)'
;MKSRYKYRIYPNKYQQAKLAQLFGCCRVVWNDSLAYSNDLYKQSKKKPSNAELQKVFITQAKKTIERAWLTEVSVIPLQQSLNDLNKAYQNFFSSLTSKRKGIKVKSPKFKKRKSKQTARFTRGGFKIGLDKVDLAYIGKLKVIWSRKLP
;
A
#
# COMPACT_ATOMS: atom_id res chain seq x y z
N MET A 1 -18.29 -15.93 -0.46
CA MET A 1 -18.65 -14.54 -0.18
C MET A 1 -17.59 -13.89 0.71
N LYS A 2 -17.14 -12.70 0.36
CA LYS A 2 -16.14 -11.98 1.15
C LYS A 2 -16.85 -10.96 2.03
N SER A 3 -16.56 -10.99 3.33
CA SER A 3 -17.09 -10.03 4.30
C SER A 3 -15.99 -9.11 4.80
N ARG A 4 -16.35 -7.89 5.12
CA ARG A 4 -15.42 -6.91 5.72
C ARG A 4 -15.92 -6.52 7.10
N TYR A 5 -15.02 -6.54 8.06
CA TYR A 5 -15.28 -6.13 9.43
C TYR A 5 -14.32 -5.01 9.80
N LYS A 6 -14.79 -4.08 10.62
CA LYS A 6 -13.99 -2.94 11.05
C LYS A 6 -13.82 -3.01 12.58
N TYR A 7 -12.56 -3.06 12.99
CA TYR A 7 -12.20 -3.12 14.40
C TYR A 7 -11.21 -2.01 14.73
N ARG A 8 -11.24 -1.56 15.98
CA ARG A 8 -10.28 -0.56 16.46
C ARG A 8 -9.07 -1.26 17.07
N ILE A 9 -7.88 -0.78 16.73
CA ILE A 9 -6.62 -1.20 17.34
C ILE A 9 -6.10 -0.12 18.29
N TYR A 10 -5.32 -0.54 19.28
CA TYR A 10 -4.78 0.34 20.33
C TYR A 10 -3.25 0.20 20.38
N PRO A 11 -2.53 0.85 19.43
CA PRO A 11 -1.07 0.78 19.41
C PRO A 11 -0.47 1.59 20.57
N ASN A 12 0.61 1.06 21.17
CA ASN A 12 1.43 1.83 22.09
C ASN A 12 2.30 2.85 21.33
N LYS A 13 3.06 3.69 22.04
CA LYS A 13 3.89 4.74 21.42
C LYS A 13 4.89 4.20 20.41
N TYR A 14 5.56 3.09 20.71
CA TYR A 14 6.50 2.44 19.81
C TYR A 14 5.80 1.94 18.54
N GLN A 15 4.66 1.30 18.71
CA GLN A 15 3.87 0.79 17.59
C GLN A 15 3.29 1.92 16.74
N GLN A 16 2.89 3.03 17.36
CA GLN A 16 2.43 4.22 16.62
C GLN A 16 3.54 4.77 15.72
N ALA A 17 4.77 4.84 16.23
CA ALA A 17 5.93 5.27 15.44
C ALA A 17 6.21 4.32 14.28
N LYS A 18 6.13 3.01 14.52
CA LYS A 18 6.30 1.97 13.48
C LYS A 18 5.22 2.04 12.42
N LEU A 19 3.96 2.26 12.81
CA LEU A 19 2.85 2.45 11.87
C LEU A 19 3.03 3.71 11.02
N ALA A 20 3.44 4.81 11.64
CA ALA A 20 3.71 6.05 10.91
C ALA A 20 4.83 5.86 9.87
N GLN A 21 5.89 5.14 10.24
CA GLN A 21 6.98 4.79 9.33
C GLN A 21 6.46 3.91 8.18
N LEU A 22 5.65 2.91 8.47
CA LEU A 22 5.06 2.03 7.46
C LEU A 22 4.20 2.82 6.48
N PHE A 23 3.33 3.69 6.96
CA PHE A 23 2.49 4.52 6.11
C PHE A 23 3.32 5.43 5.21
N GLY A 24 4.39 6.00 5.74
CA GLY A 24 5.34 6.80 4.97
C GLY A 24 6.01 6.00 3.87
N CYS A 25 6.45 4.78 4.18
CA CYS A 25 7.05 3.87 3.20
C CYS A 25 6.07 3.51 2.07
N CYS A 26 4.84 3.15 2.41
CA CYS A 26 3.80 2.84 1.42
C CYS A 26 3.53 4.05 0.50
N ARG A 27 3.47 5.24 1.07
CA ARG A 27 3.26 6.47 0.32
C ARG A 27 4.41 6.76 -0.64
N VAL A 28 5.64 6.61 -0.19
CA VAL A 28 6.83 6.87 -1.03
C VAL A 28 6.90 5.87 -2.18
N VAL A 29 6.67 4.59 -1.94
CA VAL A 29 6.65 3.57 -2.99
C VAL A 29 5.58 3.89 -4.03
N TRP A 30 4.39 4.27 -3.60
CA TRP A 30 3.32 4.72 -4.51
C TRP A 30 3.74 5.93 -5.32
N ASN A 31 4.23 6.99 -4.66
CA ASN A 31 4.56 8.25 -5.30
C ASN A 31 5.74 8.13 -6.27
N ASP A 32 6.80 7.41 -5.89
CA ASP A 32 7.95 7.18 -6.76
C ASP A 32 7.53 6.40 -8.02
N SER A 33 6.70 5.37 -7.85
CA SER A 33 6.19 4.55 -8.94
C SER A 33 5.25 5.34 -9.85
N LEU A 34 4.41 6.18 -9.27
CA LEU A 34 3.50 7.04 -10.01
C LEU A 34 4.26 8.08 -10.85
N ALA A 35 5.26 8.74 -10.26
CA ALA A 35 6.09 9.71 -10.98
C ALA A 35 6.79 9.06 -12.18
N TYR A 36 7.39 7.90 -11.99
CA TYR A 36 8.04 7.15 -13.05
C TYR A 36 7.06 6.74 -14.16
N SER A 37 5.89 6.24 -13.79
CA SER A 37 4.86 5.84 -14.77
C SER A 37 4.33 7.05 -15.55
N ASN A 38 4.15 8.18 -14.90
CA ASN A 38 3.71 9.42 -15.57
C ASN A 38 4.76 9.94 -16.53
N ASP A 39 6.05 9.86 -16.19
CA ASP A 39 7.14 10.28 -17.08
C ASP A 39 7.19 9.41 -18.33
N LEU A 40 7.03 8.11 -18.20
CA LEU A 40 6.97 7.20 -19.35
C LEU A 40 5.76 7.51 -20.23
N TYR A 41 4.62 7.81 -19.64
CA TYR A 41 3.43 8.19 -20.41
C TYR A 41 3.65 9.47 -21.21
N LYS A 42 4.29 10.49 -20.64
CA LYS A 42 4.63 11.73 -21.33
C LYS A 42 5.59 11.51 -22.51
N GLN A 43 6.44 10.48 -22.44
CA GLN A 43 7.35 10.08 -23.49
C GLN A 43 6.72 9.14 -24.52
N SER A 44 5.42 8.90 -24.42
CA SER A 44 4.67 7.93 -25.25
C SER A 44 5.23 6.51 -25.13
N LYS A 45 5.81 6.18 -23.99
CA LYS A 45 6.32 4.84 -23.69
C LYS A 45 5.26 4.01 -22.97
N LYS A 46 5.40 2.69 -23.08
CA LYS A 46 4.50 1.74 -22.41
C LYS A 46 4.59 1.88 -20.88
N LYS A 47 3.44 1.83 -20.21
CA LYS A 47 3.38 1.78 -18.76
C LYS A 47 4.13 0.55 -18.24
N PRO A 48 5.00 0.70 -17.22
CA PRO A 48 5.71 -0.44 -16.66
C PRO A 48 4.74 -1.41 -15.97
N SER A 49 5.09 -2.69 -15.99
CA SER A 49 4.31 -3.72 -15.29
C SER A 49 4.45 -3.57 -13.77
N ASN A 50 3.51 -4.17 -13.04
CA ASN A 50 3.60 -4.22 -11.58
C ASN A 50 4.90 -4.88 -11.11
N ALA A 51 5.34 -5.95 -11.79
CA ALA A 51 6.59 -6.64 -11.47
C ALA A 51 7.82 -5.73 -11.64
N GLU A 52 7.86 -4.94 -12.71
CA GLU A 52 8.93 -3.95 -12.92
C GLU A 52 8.95 -2.88 -11.82
N LEU A 53 7.80 -2.35 -11.47
CA LEU A 53 7.67 -1.35 -10.41
C LEU A 53 8.13 -1.91 -9.06
N GLN A 54 7.77 -3.14 -8.73
CA GLN A 54 8.23 -3.80 -7.49
C GLN A 54 9.75 -3.98 -7.51
N LYS A 55 10.32 -4.41 -8.63
CA LYS A 55 11.76 -4.59 -8.77
C LYS A 55 12.52 -3.28 -8.57
N VAL A 56 12.09 -2.21 -9.22
CA VAL A 56 12.79 -0.91 -9.20
C VAL A 56 12.55 -0.17 -7.90
N PHE A 57 11.29 -0.04 -7.46
CA PHE A 57 10.91 0.86 -6.37
C PHE A 57 10.82 0.20 -4.99
N ILE A 58 10.97 -1.10 -4.92
CA ILE A 58 11.10 -1.83 -3.66
C ILE A 58 12.46 -2.52 -3.59
N THR A 59 12.69 -3.51 -4.42
CA THR A 59 13.87 -4.37 -4.32
C THR A 59 15.17 -3.61 -4.55
N GLN A 60 15.27 -2.87 -5.64
CA GLN A 60 16.45 -2.08 -5.96
C GLN A 60 16.55 -0.81 -5.11
N ALA A 61 15.42 -0.16 -4.83
CA ALA A 61 15.38 1.05 -4.03
C ALA A 61 15.93 0.82 -2.61
N LYS A 62 15.67 -0.33 -2.00
CA LYS A 62 16.21 -0.71 -0.68
C LYS A 62 17.74 -0.68 -0.63
N LYS A 63 18.40 -0.85 -1.75
CA LYS A 63 19.87 -0.88 -1.87
C LYS A 63 20.48 0.50 -2.07
N THR A 64 19.64 1.52 -2.29
CA THR A 64 20.11 2.91 -2.44
C THR A 64 20.19 3.60 -1.09
N ILE A 65 21.05 4.62 -0.99
CA ILE A 65 21.16 5.43 0.22
C ILE A 65 19.85 6.18 0.49
N GLU A 66 19.20 6.69 -0.53
CA GLU A 66 18.00 7.52 -0.42
C GLU A 66 16.77 6.74 0.04
N ARG A 67 16.76 5.40 -0.12
CA ARG A 67 15.60 4.55 0.18
C ARG A 67 15.94 3.34 1.04
N ALA A 68 17.15 3.26 1.60
CA ALA A 68 17.59 2.15 2.45
C ALA A 68 16.64 1.88 3.62
N TRP A 69 15.97 2.91 4.13
CA TRP A 69 15.00 2.82 5.22
C TRP A 69 13.74 1.99 4.87
N LEU A 70 13.51 1.67 3.60
CA LEU A 70 12.43 0.75 3.20
C LEU A 70 12.64 -0.67 3.76
N THR A 71 13.88 -1.04 4.12
CA THR A 71 14.18 -2.34 4.74
C THR A 71 13.63 -2.47 6.16
N GLU A 72 13.28 -1.38 6.82
CA GLU A 72 12.83 -1.35 8.20
C GLU A 72 11.34 -1.71 8.37
N VAL A 73 10.63 -1.91 7.28
CA VAL A 73 9.21 -2.29 7.29
C VAL A 73 8.97 -3.56 6.50
N SER A 74 7.82 -4.21 6.72
CA SER A 74 7.42 -5.38 5.95
C SER A 74 7.28 -5.03 4.46
N VAL A 75 7.76 -5.91 3.59
CA VAL A 75 7.62 -5.76 2.14
C VAL A 75 6.16 -5.92 1.69
N ILE A 76 5.34 -6.66 2.43
CA ILE A 76 3.96 -6.98 2.03
C ILE A 76 3.11 -5.73 1.80
N PRO A 77 3.02 -4.76 2.73
CA PRO A 77 2.27 -3.53 2.46
C PRO A 77 2.83 -2.70 1.31
N LEU A 78 4.14 -2.76 1.07
CA LEU A 78 4.77 -2.06 -0.06
C LEU A 78 4.31 -2.67 -1.39
N GLN A 79 4.30 -3.99 -1.49
CA GLN A 79 3.79 -4.71 -2.66
C GLN A 79 2.31 -4.43 -2.88
N GLN A 80 1.51 -4.40 -1.82
CA GLN A 80 0.09 -4.10 -1.91
C GLN A 80 -0.16 -2.64 -2.34
N SER A 81 0.68 -1.71 -1.94
CA SER A 81 0.62 -0.33 -2.41
C SER A 81 0.76 -0.26 -3.94
N LEU A 82 1.67 -1.02 -4.53
CA LEU A 82 1.86 -1.11 -5.98
C LEU A 82 0.72 -1.86 -6.68
N ASN A 83 0.18 -2.89 -6.05
CA ASN A 83 -1.03 -3.57 -6.55
C ASN A 83 -2.20 -2.59 -6.63
N ASP A 84 -2.37 -1.75 -5.63
CA ASP A 84 -3.41 -0.73 -5.58
C ASP A 84 -3.20 0.35 -6.65
N LEU A 85 -1.95 0.77 -6.88
CA LEU A 85 -1.61 1.70 -7.96
C LEU A 85 -1.93 1.10 -9.33
N ASN A 86 -1.56 -0.16 -9.54
CA ASN A 86 -1.88 -0.87 -10.78
C ASN A 86 -3.39 -0.94 -11.01
N LYS A 87 -4.16 -1.24 -9.97
CA LYS A 87 -5.63 -1.26 -10.04
C LYS A 87 -6.21 0.12 -10.35
N ALA A 88 -5.64 1.17 -9.77
CA ALA A 88 -6.05 2.54 -10.05
C ALA A 88 -5.83 2.92 -11.52
N TYR A 89 -4.69 2.52 -12.10
CA TYR A 89 -4.44 2.72 -13.54
C TYR A 89 -5.40 1.91 -14.40
N GLN A 90 -5.65 0.65 -14.06
CA GLN A 90 -6.59 -0.18 -14.81
C GLN A 90 -8.00 0.45 -14.81
N ASN A 91 -8.45 0.95 -13.68
CA ASN A 91 -9.74 1.62 -13.56
C ASN A 91 -9.78 2.91 -14.39
N PHE A 92 -8.70 3.67 -14.39
CA PHE A 92 -8.57 4.88 -15.19
C PHE A 92 -8.65 4.56 -16.69
N PHE A 93 -7.86 3.62 -17.19
CA PHE A 93 -7.86 3.24 -18.60
C PHE A 93 -9.20 2.64 -19.03
N SER A 94 -9.81 1.81 -18.19
CA SER A 94 -11.15 1.28 -18.45
C SER A 94 -12.20 2.37 -18.54
N SER A 95 -12.08 3.42 -17.73
CA SER A 95 -12.96 4.60 -17.78
C SER A 95 -12.77 5.39 -19.07
N LEU A 96 -11.52 5.58 -19.52
CA LEU A 96 -11.21 6.28 -20.78
C LEU A 96 -11.78 5.57 -22.00
N THR A 97 -11.74 4.25 -22.01
CA THR A 97 -12.24 3.42 -23.14
C THR A 97 -13.70 3.05 -23.02
N SER A 98 -14.43 3.63 -22.06
CA SER A 98 -15.86 3.35 -21.79
C SER A 98 -16.16 1.89 -21.46
N LYS A 99 -15.15 1.09 -21.10
CA LYS A 99 -15.33 -0.30 -20.65
C LYS A 99 -15.85 -0.40 -19.22
N ARG A 100 -15.71 0.66 -18.44
CA ARG A 100 -16.15 0.73 -17.05
C ARG A 100 -17.47 1.49 -16.96
N LYS A 101 -18.46 0.89 -16.33
CA LYS A 101 -19.75 1.54 -16.03
C LYS A 101 -19.61 2.41 -14.76
N GLY A 102 -20.39 3.47 -14.71
CA GLY A 102 -20.45 4.36 -13.55
C GLY A 102 -19.68 5.67 -13.75
N ILE A 103 -19.35 6.31 -12.64
CA ILE A 103 -18.65 7.63 -12.64
C ILE A 103 -17.26 7.48 -13.25
N LYS A 104 -16.85 8.46 -14.07
CA LYS A 104 -15.51 8.50 -14.66
C LYS A 104 -14.43 8.49 -13.57
N VAL A 105 -13.45 7.62 -13.74
CA VAL A 105 -12.29 7.53 -12.86
C VAL A 105 -11.16 8.38 -13.43
N LYS A 106 -10.60 9.24 -12.59
CA LYS A 106 -9.44 10.07 -12.95
C LYS A 106 -8.15 9.26 -12.81
N SER A 107 -7.07 9.77 -13.42
CA SER A 107 -5.74 9.18 -13.25
C SER A 107 -5.32 9.15 -11.77
N PRO A 108 -4.49 8.17 -11.36
CA PRO A 108 -4.00 8.12 -9.99
C PRO A 108 -3.31 9.43 -9.58
N LYS A 109 -3.46 9.80 -8.32
CA LYS A 109 -2.88 11.03 -7.75
C LYS A 109 -1.80 10.68 -6.74
N PHE A 110 -0.86 11.61 -6.55
CA PHE A 110 0.13 11.51 -5.49
C PHE A 110 -0.55 11.51 -4.12
N LYS A 111 -0.04 10.68 -3.21
CA LYS A 111 -0.51 10.60 -1.84
C LYS A 111 0.20 11.64 -0.98
N LYS A 112 -0.56 12.35 -0.16
CA LYS A 112 -0.05 13.39 0.74
C LYS A 112 0.05 12.85 2.16
N ARG A 113 1.01 13.37 2.93
CA ARG A 113 1.18 13.02 4.34
C ARG A 113 -0.09 13.28 5.18
N LYS A 114 -0.81 14.34 4.85
CA LYS A 114 -2.05 14.73 5.55
C LYS A 114 -3.29 13.96 5.10
N SER A 115 -3.20 13.17 4.04
CA SER A 115 -4.32 12.34 3.58
C SER A 115 -4.51 11.14 4.49
N LYS A 116 -5.67 10.48 4.38
CA LYS A 116 -5.91 9.22 5.08
C LYS A 116 -4.80 8.23 4.75
N GLN A 117 -4.13 7.72 5.79
CA GLN A 117 -3.02 6.77 5.66
C GLN A 117 -3.56 5.34 5.73
N THR A 118 -3.08 4.48 4.86
CA THR A 118 -3.45 3.06 4.83
C THR A 118 -2.24 2.19 4.57
N ALA A 119 -2.27 1.00 5.13
CA ALA A 119 -1.33 -0.08 4.80
C ALA A 119 -2.12 -1.37 4.81
N ARG A 120 -1.91 -2.21 3.82
CA ARG A 120 -2.65 -3.46 3.68
C ARG A 120 -1.70 -4.65 3.84
N PHE A 121 -2.02 -5.49 4.81
CA PHE A 121 -1.32 -6.76 5.02
C PHE A 121 -2.13 -7.89 4.39
N THR A 122 -1.43 -8.80 3.73
CA THR A 122 -2.01 -10.04 3.22
C THR A 122 -1.53 -11.22 4.06
N ARG A 123 -2.04 -12.40 3.76
CA ARG A 123 -1.65 -13.64 4.44
C ARG A 123 -0.12 -13.79 4.48
N GLY A 124 0.40 -14.16 5.63
CA GLY A 124 1.84 -14.22 5.88
C GLY A 124 2.43 -12.95 6.51
N GLY A 125 1.72 -11.81 6.44
CA GLY A 125 2.14 -10.55 7.05
C GLY A 125 1.47 -10.25 8.39
N PHE A 126 0.46 -11.03 8.78
CA PHE A 126 -0.26 -10.84 10.03
C PHE A 126 -0.76 -12.15 10.63
N LYS A 127 -0.99 -12.14 11.93
CA LYS A 127 -1.64 -13.25 12.67
C LYS A 127 -2.69 -12.68 13.61
N ILE A 128 -3.82 -13.36 13.71
CA ILE A 128 -4.93 -12.96 14.60
C ILE A 128 -4.86 -13.81 15.87
N GLY A 129 -4.89 -13.13 17.03
CA GLY A 129 -4.97 -13.76 18.35
C GLY A 129 -6.28 -13.43 19.06
N LEU A 130 -6.40 -13.84 20.32
CA LEU A 130 -7.63 -13.62 21.11
C LEU A 130 -7.97 -12.14 21.27
N ASP A 131 -6.98 -11.32 21.63
CA ASP A 131 -7.15 -9.88 21.89
C ASP A 131 -6.11 -9.04 21.16
N LYS A 132 -5.37 -9.65 20.22
CA LYS A 132 -4.25 -9.01 19.54
C LYS A 132 -4.21 -9.40 18.07
N VAL A 133 -3.73 -8.47 17.25
CA VAL A 133 -3.29 -8.76 15.88
C VAL A 133 -1.78 -8.53 15.80
N ASP A 134 -1.05 -9.53 15.34
CA ASP A 134 0.40 -9.48 15.19
C ASP A 134 0.71 -9.05 13.75
N LEU A 135 1.29 -7.86 13.60
CA LEU A 135 1.70 -7.33 12.30
C LEU A 135 3.22 -7.44 12.15
N ALA A 136 3.67 -7.96 11.02
CA ALA A 136 5.10 -8.08 10.71
C ALA A 136 5.81 -6.72 10.87
N TYR A 137 6.95 -6.72 11.57
CA TYR A 137 7.81 -5.56 11.88
C TYR A 137 7.21 -4.54 12.87
N ILE A 138 5.96 -4.72 13.29
CA ILE A 138 5.29 -3.81 14.22
C ILE A 138 5.07 -4.50 15.57
N GLY A 139 4.70 -5.76 15.53
CA GLY A 139 4.42 -6.57 16.73
C GLY A 139 2.94 -6.74 17.00
N LYS A 140 2.64 -7.15 18.22
CA LYS A 140 1.29 -7.49 18.66
C LYS A 140 0.53 -6.23 19.08
N LEU A 141 -0.49 -5.85 18.31
CA LEU A 141 -1.36 -4.72 18.57
C LEU A 141 -2.61 -5.18 19.32
N LYS A 142 -2.96 -4.46 20.37
CA LYS A 142 -4.21 -4.72 21.10
C LYS A 142 -5.41 -4.41 20.20
N VAL A 143 -6.38 -5.33 20.17
CA VAL A 143 -7.62 -5.19 19.40
C VAL A 143 -8.80 -5.56 20.32
N ILE A 144 -9.88 -4.82 20.20
CA ILE A 144 -11.15 -5.22 20.82
C ILE A 144 -12.06 -5.75 19.71
N TRP A 145 -12.33 -7.05 19.77
CA TRP A 145 -13.25 -7.69 18.85
C TRP A 145 -14.69 -7.39 19.25
N SER A 146 -15.29 -6.38 18.63
CA SER A 146 -16.67 -5.98 18.92
C SER A 146 -17.70 -7.02 18.44
N ARG A 147 -17.28 -8.01 17.65
CA ARG A 147 -18.07 -9.15 17.20
C ARG A 147 -17.14 -10.33 16.93
N LYS A 148 -17.70 -11.54 16.98
CA LYS A 148 -16.91 -12.74 16.64
C LYS A 148 -16.38 -12.67 15.22
N LEU A 149 -15.13 -13.11 15.06
CA LEU A 149 -14.57 -13.32 13.74
C LEU A 149 -15.23 -14.54 13.09
N PRO A 150 -15.46 -14.50 11.79
CA PRO A 150 -16.03 -15.63 11.07
C PRO A 150 -15.11 -16.86 11.08
#